data_dbd27ecb537d036ed2dffd441d9371fa
#
_entry.id   dbd27ecb537d036ed2dffd441d9371fa
#
_cell.length_a   1.000
_cell.length_b   1.000
_cell.length_c   1.000
_cell.angle_alpha   90.00
_cell.angle_beta   90.00
_cell.angle_gamma   90.00
#
_symmetry.space_group_name_H-M   'P 1'
#
loop_
_entity.id
_entity.type
_entity.pdbx_description
1 polymer ?
#
loop_
_entity_poly.entity_id
_entity_poly.type
_entity_poly.pdbx_seq_one_letter_code
_entity_poly.pdbx_strand_id
1 'polypeptide(L)'
;LKEHGRTDLVAPLADAVAAALRTLITWGLIVPPLTVVPAPTRSLAARRRGGDPVAKIARAAAAALPGVTVQPALAMRAFTRDSVGLSSAQRQRNIRGRVRQRAPVVGEAIVFDDVVTTGTTAAEAVRVLQTSGAQVAAVLAIAHA
;
A
#
# COMPACT_ATOMS: atom_id res chain seq x y z
N LEU A 1 -8.62 -12.46 -0.84
CA LEU A 1 -8.39 -11.58 -2.01
C LEU A 1 -7.30 -12.12 -2.93
N LYS A 2 -6.20 -12.64 -2.40
CA LYS A 2 -5.02 -13.04 -3.21
C LYS A 2 -5.16 -14.40 -3.89
N GLU A 3 -6.01 -15.28 -3.39
CA GLU A 3 -6.03 -16.69 -3.85
C GLU A 3 -7.14 -17.03 -4.86
N HIS A 4 -8.23 -16.27 -4.96
CA HIS A 4 -9.40 -16.63 -5.78
C HIS A 4 -9.93 -15.53 -6.71
N GLY A 5 -9.20 -14.43 -6.90
CA GLY A 5 -9.63 -13.35 -7.82
C GLY A 5 -10.99 -12.73 -7.47
N ARG A 6 -11.35 -12.69 -6.18
CA ARG A 6 -12.62 -12.15 -5.66
C ARG A 6 -12.77 -10.66 -5.99
N THR A 7 -13.18 -10.35 -7.21
CA THR A 7 -13.47 -8.98 -7.66
C THR A 7 -14.73 -8.42 -7.02
N ASP A 8 -15.64 -9.29 -6.58
CA ASP A 8 -16.85 -8.96 -5.84
C ASP A 8 -16.59 -8.22 -4.51
N LEU A 9 -15.42 -8.43 -3.90
CA LEU A 9 -15.02 -7.75 -2.66
C LEU A 9 -14.41 -6.36 -2.86
N VAL A 10 -14.08 -5.98 -4.09
CA VAL A 10 -13.42 -4.67 -4.32
C VAL A 10 -14.33 -3.51 -3.92
N ALA A 11 -15.61 -3.55 -4.30
CA ALA A 11 -16.54 -2.46 -4.00
C ALA A 11 -16.77 -2.29 -2.48
N PRO A 12 -17.20 -3.33 -1.72
CA PRO A 12 -17.42 -3.16 -0.28
C PRO A 12 -16.16 -2.78 0.50
N LEU A 13 -14.98 -3.27 0.08
CA LEU A 13 -13.72 -2.87 0.69
C LEU A 13 -13.34 -1.43 0.34
N ALA A 14 -13.61 -0.98 -0.89
CA ALA A 14 -13.39 0.40 -1.28
C ALA A 14 -14.29 1.37 -0.51
N ASP A 15 -15.55 1.01 -0.26
CA ASP A 15 -16.49 1.79 0.55
C ASP A 15 -15.99 1.94 1.99
N ALA A 16 -15.50 0.85 2.59
CA ALA A 16 -14.92 0.86 3.93
C ALA A 16 -13.68 1.76 4.00
N VAL A 17 -12.78 1.66 3.01
CA VAL A 17 -11.57 2.50 2.93
C VAL A 17 -11.94 3.97 2.71
N ALA A 18 -12.92 4.26 1.85
CA ALA A 18 -13.40 5.63 1.62
C ALA A 18 -14.01 6.22 2.91
N ALA A 19 -14.77 5.43 3.67
CA ALA A 19 -15.31 5.85 4.97
C ALA A 19 -14.20 6.15 5.97
N ALA A 20 -13.18 5.30 6.07
CA ALA A 20 -12.03 5.51 6.94
C ALA A 20 -11.25 6.79 6.56
N LEU A 21 -10.95 6.98 5.28
CA LEU A 21 -10.28 8.19 4.81
C LEU A 21 -11.10 9.46 5.11
N ARG A 22 -12.41 9.40 4.87
CA ARG A 22 -13.32 10.52 5.18
C ARG A 22 -13.31 10.86 6.67
N THR A 23 -13.30 9.86 7.54
CA THR A 23 -13.20 10.04 8.99
C THR A 23 -11.89 10.71 9.39
N LEU A 24 -10.76 10.24 8.83
CA LEU A 24 -9.45 10.82 9.11
C LEU A 24 -9.36 12.28 8.63
N ILE A 25 -9.94 12.60 7.48
CA ILE A 25 -10.04 13.98 6.97
C ILE A 25 -10.90 14.83 7.90
N THR A 26 -12.06 14.34 8.32
CA THR A 26 -12.97 15.06 9.21
C THR A 26 -12.33 15.35 10.57
N TRP A 27 -11.50 14.45 11.06
CA TRP A 27 -10.75 14.64 12.32
C TRP A 27 -9.50 15.51 12.15
N GLY A 28 -9.17 15.93 10.94
CA GLY A 28 -7.98 16.75 10.67
C GLY A 28 -6.66 15.97 10.82
N LEU A 29 -6.71 14.63 10.82
CA LEU A 29 -5.52 13.79 10.90
C LEU A 29 -4.78 13.67 9.58
N ILE A 30 -5.47 13.92 8.48
CA ILE A 30 -4.94 14.00 7.13
C ILE A 30 -5.64 15.14 6.38
N VAL A 31 -4.93 15.81 5.49
CA VAL A 31 -5.44 17.01 4.80
C VAL A 31 -5.26 16.86 3.28
N PRO A 32 -6.34 16.93 2.49
CA PRO A 32 -6.21 17.04 1.03
C PRO A 32 -5.53 18.36 0.61
N PRO A 33 -4.73 18.38 -0.46
CA PRO A 33 -4.52 17.27 -1.41
C PRO A 33 -3.64 16.15 -0.84
N LEU A 34 -4.12 14.90 -0.99
CA LEU A 34 -3.54 13.71 -0.38
C LEU A 34 -3.27 12.63 -1.44
N THR A 35 -2.12 11.98 -1.34
CA THR A 35 -1.78 10.84 -2.18
C THR A 35 -1.87 9.52 -1.41
N VAL A 36 -2.73 8.61 -1.83
CA VAL A 36 -2.76 7.23 -1.35
C VAL A 36 -1.75 6.40 -2.14
N VAL A 37 -0.78 5.84 -1.46
CA VAL A 37 0.28 5.01 -2.05
C VAL A 37 0.04 3.55 -1.67
N PRO A 38 -0.41 2.70 -2.61
CA PRO A 38 -0.55 1.28 -2.34
C PRO A 38 0.78 0.64 -1.94
N ALA A 39 0.78 -0.14 -0.89
CA ALA A 39 1.95 -0.91 -0.47
C ALA A 39 2.37 -1.89 -1.57
N PRO A 40 3.67 -2.10 -1.79
CA PRO A 40 4.13 -2.92 -2.89
C PRO A 40 3.86 -4.40 -2.60
N THR A 41 3.09 -5.05 -3.47
CA THR A 41 2.80 -6.48 -3.37
C THR A 41 3.97 -7.34 -3.89
N ARG A 42 4.23 -8.47 -3.22
CA ARG A 42 5.32 -9.40 -3.58
C ARG A 42 5.03 -10.22 -4.83
N SER A 43 3.78 -10.29 -5.28
CA SER A 43 3.35 -11.25 -6.29
C SER A 43 3.41 -10.67 -7.71
N LEU A 44 4.41 -11.12 -8.48
CA LEU A 44 4.41 -11.01 -9.95
C LEU A 44 3.17 -11.68 -10.58
N ALA A 45 2.63 -12.73 -9.93
CA ALA A 45 1.43 -13.43 -10.37
C ALA A 45 0.14 -12.60 -10.24
N ALA A 46 0.04 -11.70 -9.26
CA ALA A 46 -1.09 -10.78 -9.13
C ALA A 46 -1.15 -9.77 -10.30
N ARG A 47 0.01 -9.33 -10.77
CA ARG A 47 0.10 -8.43 -11.94
C ARG A 47 -0.36 -9.06 -13.25
N ARG A 48 -0.15 -10.38 -13.42
CA ARG A 48 -0.53 -11.12 -14.62
C ARG A 48 -2.03 -11.47 -14.68
N ARG A 49 -2.72 -11.50 -13.52
CA ARG A 49 -4.14 -11.93 -13.40
C ARG A 49 -5.11 -10.77 -13.15
N GLY A 50 -4.90 -9.61 -13.77
CA GLY A 50 -5.88 -8.52 -13.70
C GLY A 50 -5.52 -7.34 -12.80
N GLY A 51 -4.25 -7.20 -12.39
CA GLY A 51 -3.72 -6.06 -11.65
C GLY A 51 -3.67 -6.26 -10.14
N ASP A 52 -3.09 -5.28 -9.46
CA ASP A 52 -2.95 -5.27 -8.00
C ASP A 52 -4.30 -4.96 -7.31
N PRO A 53 -4.87 -5.87 -6.52
CA PRO A 53 -6.15 -5.66 -5.84
C PRO A 53 -6.09 -4.49 -4.85
N VAL A 54 -4.94 -4.27 -4.18
CA VAL A 54 -4.76 -3.15 -3.25
C VAL A 54 -4.89 -1.82 -3.99
N ALA A 55 -4.24 -1.70 -5.15
CA ALA A 55 -4.35 -0.50 -5.98
C ALA A 55 -5.75 -0.31 -6.56
N LYS A 56 -6.49 -1.39 -6.87
CA LYS A 56 -7.88 -1.30 -7.34
C LYS A 56 -8.80 -0.77 -6.25
N ILE A 57 -8.71 -1.31 -5.04
CA ILE A 57 -9.49 -0.85 -3.87
C ILE A 57 -9.17 0.62 -3.58
N ALA A 58 -7.88 0.99 -3.55
CA ALA A 58 -7.46 2.37 -3.31
C ALA A 58 -8.04 3.35 -4.34
N ARG A 59 -8.01 2.99 -5.65
CA ARG A 59 -8.59 3.85 -6.70
C ARG A 59 -10.10 4.00 -6.57
N ALA A 60 -10.80 2.91 -6.30
CA ALA A 60 -12.25 2.95 -6.12
C ALA A 60 -12.62 3.81 -4.89
N ALA A 61 -11.88 3.69 -3.78
CA ALA A 61 -12.09 4.51 -2.60
C ALA A 61 -11.80 6.00 -2.86
N ALA A 62 -10.69 6.31 -3.51
CA ALA A 62 -10.29 7.69 -3.81
C ALA A 62 -11.24 8.40 -4.78
N ALA A 63 -11.87 7.67 -5.70
CA ALA A 63 -12.83 8.24 -6.65
C ALA A 63 -14.02 8.94 -5.98
N ALA A 64 -14.34 8.59 -4.74
CA ALA A 64 -15.42 9.18 -3.94
C ALA A 64 -14.95 10.37 -3.07
N LEU A 65 -13.68 10.78 -3.13
CA LEU A 65 -13.07 11.75 -2.22
C LEU A 65 -12.35 12.86 -3.00
N PRO A 66 -12.87 14.10 -3.00
CA PRO A 66 -12.19 15.23 -3.63
C PRO A 66 -10.80 15.47 -3.05
N GLY A 67 -9.83 15.74 -3.90
CA GLY A 67 -8.44 16.01 -3.49
C GLY A 67 -7.65 14.77 -3.05
N VAL A 68 -8.20 13.56 -3.19
CA VAL A 68 -7.51 12.30 -2.92
C VAL A 68 -7.13 11.64 -4.24
N THR A 69 -5.85 11.35 -4.41
CA THR A 69 -5.31 10.67 -5.60
C THR A 69 -4.65 9.36 -5.22
N VAL A 70 -4.48 8.45 -6.18
CA VAL A 70 -3.79 7.18 -5.95
C VAL A 70 -2.59 7.08 -6.87
N GLN A 71 -1.43 6.89 -6.28
CA GLN A 71 -0.18 6.74 -7.02
C GLN A 71 0.55 5.45 -6.61
N PRO A 72 0.62 4.43 -7.48
CA PRO A 72 1.42 3.24 -7.24
C PRO A 72 2.92 3.54 -7.39
N ALA A 73 3.46 4.30 -6.45
CA ALA A 73 4.82 4.83 -6.48
C ALA A 73 5.87 3.82 -6.01
N LEU A 74 5.47 2.69 -5.43
CA LEU A 74 6.36 1.71 -4.83
C LEU A 74 6.37 0.38 -5.58
N ALA A 75 7.50 -0.31 -5.55
CA ALA A 75 7.65 -1.67 -6.06
C ALA A 75 8.61 -2.49 -5.20
N MET A 76 8.39 -3.81 -5.15
CA MET A 76 9.39 -4.73 -4.62
C MET A 76 10.51 -4.94 -5.64
N ARG A 77 11.75 -4.99 -5.18
CA ARG A 77 12.88 -5.48 -5.98
C ARG A 77 12.69 -6.97 -6.25
N ALA A 78 13.03 -7.42 -7.43
CA ALA A 78 12.99 -8.83 -7.78
C ALA A 78 13.88 -9.65 -6.84
N PHE A 79 13.44 -10.88 -6.50
CA PHE A 79 14.27 -11.83 -5.78
C PHE A 79 15.45 -12.25 -6.67
N THR A 80 16.68 -12.05 -6.24
CA THR A 80 17.79 -12.90 -6.66
C THR A 80 17.59 -14.28 -6.02
N ARG A 81 17.95 -15.35 -6.73
CA ARG A 81 17.65 -16.76 -6.42
C ARG A 81 18.08 -17.30 -5.03
N ASP A 82 18.79 -16.55 -4.23
CA ASP A 82 19.38 -16.99 -2.96
C ASP A 82 18.45 -17.02 -1.74
N SER A 83 17.13 -16.96 -1.95
CA SER A 83 16.15 -16.89 -0.86
C SER A 83 15.45 -18.22 -0.55
N VAL A 84 15.90 -19.33 -1.11
CA VAL A 84 15.37 -20.66 -0.81
C VAL A 84 15.94 -21.13 0.52
N GLY A 85 15.09 -21.29 1.56
CA GLY A 85 15.49 -21.82 2.86
C GLY A 85 15.54 -20.82 4.02
N LEU A 86 15.14 -19.55 3.84
CA LEU A 86 15.19 -18.54 4.91
C LEU A 86 14.04 -18.69 5.93
N SER A 87 14.37 -18.59 7.22
CA SER A 87 13.41 -18.51 8.33
C SER A 87 12.56 -17.23 8.25
N SER A 88 11.43 -17.18 8.99
CA SER A 88 10.56 -16.00 9.05
C SER A 88 11.30 -14.74 9.51
N ALA A 89 12.21 -14.85 10.48
CA ALA A 89 13.04 -13.75 10.96
C ALA A 89 14.04 -13.26 9.89
N GLN A 90 14.60 -14.17 9.11
CA GLN A 90 15.46 -13.83 7.98
C GLN A 90 14.66 -13.20 6.83
N ARG A 91 13.42 -13.61 6.61
CA ARG A 91 12.52 -12.96 5.66
C ARG A 91 12.18 -11.53 6.05
N GLN A 92 12.02 -11.23 7.35
CA GLN A 92 11.80 -9.88 7.85
C GLN A 92 13.04 -8.99 7.65
N ARG A 93 14.24 -9.48 7.96
CA ARG A 93 15.49 -8.75 7.68
C ARG A 93 15.71 -8.51 6.19
N ASN A 94 15.27 -9.42 5.36
CA ASN A 94 15.34 -9.33 3.89
C ASN A 94 14.35 -8.35 3.25
N ILE A 95 13.38 -7.77 3.97
CA ILE A 95 12.47 -6.74 3.43
C ILE A 95 13.12 -5.36 3.46
N ARG A 96 14.01 -5.10 4.42
CA ARG A 96 14.78 -3.86 4.46
C ARG A 96 15.62 -3.71 3.18
N GLY A 97 15.44 -2.57 2.48
CA GLY A 97 16.11 -2.30 1.21
C GLY A 97 15.47 -2.95 -0.03
N ARG A 98 14.35 -3.67 0.11
CA ARG A 98 13.66 -4.29 -1.05
C ARG A 98 12.53 -3.47 -1.64
N VAL A 99 11.98 -2.54 -0.89
CA VAL A 99 11.06 -1.57 -1.45
C VAL A 99 11.86 -0.50 -2.19
N ARG A 100 11.47 -0.20 -3.40
CA ARG A 100 12.03 0.90 -4.18
C ARG A 100 10.92 1.84 -4.65
N GLN A 101 11.23 3.10 -4.71
CA GLN A 101 10.36 4.08 -5.32
C GLN A 101 10.47 4.01 -6.85
N ARG A 102 9.34 4.13 -7.54
CA ARG A 102 9.23 4.13 -9.01
C ARG A 102 8.83 5.48 -9.57
N ALA A 103 8.14 6.26 -8.76
CA ALA A 103 7.68 7.59 -9.12
C ALA A 103 7.75 8.51 -7.90
N PRO A 104 8.06 9.81 -8.07
CA PRO A 104 8.07 10.75 -6.96
C PRO A 104 6.66 10.90 -6.36
N VAL A 105 6.62 11.04 -5.05
CA VAL A 105 5.40 11.42 -4.31
C VAL A 105 5.70 12.73 -3.61
N VAL A 106 4.89 13.73 -3.85
CA VAL A 106 5.07 15.08 -3.31
C VAL A 106 3.88 15.40 -2.40
N GLY A 107 4.17 16.06 -1.29
CA GLY A 107 3.15 16.46 -0.32
C GLY A 107 2.77 15.33 0.63
N GLU A 108 1.54 15.43 1.13
CA GLU A 108 1.02 14.48 2.11
C GLU A 108 0.62 13.15 1.48
N ALA A 109 0.99 12.06 2.13
CA ALA A 109 0.75 10.71 1.63
C ALA A 109 0.26 9.77 2.74
N ILE A 110 -0.50 8.77 2.34
CA ILE A 110 -0.85 7.60 3.15
C ILE A 110 -0.35 6.34 2.44
N VAL A 111 0.30 5.44 3.18
CA VAL A 111 0.56 4.08 2.71
C VAL A 111 -0.69 3.24 2.96
N PHE A 112 -1.18 2.55 1.94
CA PHE A 112 -2.37 1.69 2.03
C PHE A 112 -2.02 0.24 1.73
N ASP A 113 -2.41 -0.68 2.62
CA ASP A 113 -2.23 -2.14 2.46
C ASP A 113 -3.54 -2.90 2.71
N ASP A 114 -3.66 -4.13 2.21
CA ASP A 114 -4.81 -4.98 2.50
C ASP A 114 -4.70 -5.62 3.89
N VAL A 115 -3.56 -6.22 4.22
CA VAL A 115 -3.32 -6.89 5.51
C VAL A 115 -1.93 -6.56 6.01
N VAL A 116 -1.87 -5.96 7.18
CA VAL A 116 -0.62 -5.75 7.91
C VAL A 116 -0.46 -6.88 8.92
N THR A 117 0.64 -7.62 8.81
CA THR A 117 1.02 -8.67 9.78
C THR A 117 2.07 -8.10 10.74
N THR A 118 3.33 -8.16 10.37
CA THR A 118 4.44 -7.62 11.18
C THR A 118 4.71 -6.13 10.95
N GLY A 119 4.02 -5.50 10.00
CA GLY A 119 4.24 -4.11 9.61
C GLY A 119 5.54 -3.84 8.86
N THR A 120 6.38 -4.84 8.61
CA THR A 120 7.71 -4.64 8.01
C THR A 120 7.64 -4.02 6.61
N THR A 121 6.68 -4.45 5.78
CA THR A 121 6.49 -3.89 4.43
C THR A 121 6.01 -2.43 4.51
N ALA A 122 5.07 -2.15 5.39
CA ALA A 122 4.55 -0.81 5.60
C ALA A 122 5.64 0.14 6.13
N ALA A 123 6.40 -0.29 7.13
CA ALA A 123 7.51 0.50 7.68
C ALA A 123 8.59 0.82 6.63
N GLU A 124 8.94 -0.16 5.79
CA GLU A 124 9.90 0.07 4.72
C GLU A 124 9.33 0.98 3.62
N ALA A 125 8.03 0.87 3.30
CA ALA A 125 7.35 1.77 2.37
C ALA A 125 7.38 3.21 2.88
N VAL A 126 7.05 3.42 4.15
CA VAL A 126 7.11 4.73 4.82
C VAL A 126 8.54 5.29 4.74
N ARG A 127 9.54 4.50 5.14
CA ARG A 127 10.95 4.93 5.10
C ARG A 127 11.37 5.37 3.71
N VAL A 128 11.04 4.61 2.66
CA VAL A 128 11.39 4.92 1.28
C VAL A 128 10.75 6.21 0.82
N LEU A 129 9.46 6.43 1.12
CA LEU A 129 8.74 7.63 0.76
C LEU A 129 9.28 8.87 1.49
N GLN A 130 9.53 8.77 2.79
CA GLN A 130 10.09 9.86 3.59
C GLN A 130 11.50 10.24 3.15
N THR A 131 12.35 9.27 2.80
CA THR A 131 13.70 9.53 2.28
C THR A 131 13.68 10.31 0.98
N SER A 132 12.60 10.21 0.20
CA SER A 132 12.42 10.96 -1.06
C SER A 132 11.59 12.24 -0.92
N GLY A 133 11.28 12.67 0.31
CA GLY A 133 10.67 13.95 0.60
C GLY A 133 9.15 13.95 0.74
N ALA A 134 8.48 12.79 0.68
CA ALA A 134 7.05 12.70 0.95
C ALA A 134 6.76 12.81 2.46
N GLN A 135 5.67 13.48 2.81
CA GLN A 135 5.17 13.57 4.19
C GLN A 135 4.17 12.43 4.42
N VAL A 136 4.62 11.33 5.00
CA VAL A 136 3.72 10.18 5.27
C VAL A 136 2.99 10.40 6.59
N ALA A 137 1.69 10.71 6.49
CA ALA A 137 0.84 11.00 7.65
C ALA A 137 0.38 9.74 8.38
N ALA A 138 0.11 8.65 7.65
CA ALA A 138 -0.42 7.41 8.23
C ALA A 138 -0.15 6.18 7.35
N VAL A 139 -0.33 5.01 7.97
CA VAL A 139 -0.51 3.73 7.29
C VAL A 139 -1.95 3.29 7.55
N LEU A 140 -2.70 3.01 6.47
CA LEU A 140 -4.04 2.49 6.53
C LEU A 140 -4.04 1.04 6.05
N ALA A 141 -4.63 0.14 6.82
CA ALA A 141 -4.81 -1.26 6.44
C ALA A 141 -6.25 -1.70 6.65
N ILE A 142 -6.72 -2.64 5.82
CA ILE A 142 -8.06 -3.21 5.96
C ILE A 142 -8.11 -4.17 7.16
N ALA A 143 -7.03 -4.92 7.37
CA ALA A 143 -6.93 -5.88 8.46
C ALA A 143 -5.52 -5.93 9.06
N HIS A 144 -5.45 -6.35 10.32
CA HIS A 144 -4.23 -6.72 11.01
C HIS A 144 -4.32 -8.21 11.40
N ALA A 145 -3.25 -8.97 11.15
CA ALA A 145 -3.18 -10.40 11.46
C ALA A 145 -1.86 -10.77 12.18
#